data_6a5e2992ffd94c4e7fa33323da3753cd
#
_entry.id   6a5e2992ffd94c4e7fa33323da3753cd
#
_cell.length_a   1.000
_cell.length_b   1.000
_cell.length_c   1.000
_cell.angle_alpha   90.00
_cell.angle_beta   90.00
_cell.angle_gamma   90.00
#
_symmetry.space_group_name_H-M   'P 1'
#
loop_
_entity.id
_entity.type
_entity.pdbx_description
1 polymer ?
#
loop_
_entity_poly.entity_id
_entity_poly.type
_entity_poly.pdbx_seq_one_letter_code
_entity_poly.pdbx_strand_id
1 'polypeptide(L)'
;MLRIDVSFLLLGVLCLLIGLTLGIGLSVAHGFQLALLHAALNLVGFVSLSVFGLTYKLYPALQRSRLAVPHLAMSSLGALLFPFALYVAISREFPVLAYIGFLLVLGGAVLFATNLVLNAVLSAAPGCIARAVPWAA
;
A
#
# COMPACT_ATOMS: atom_id res chain seq x y z
N MET A 1 -4.08 -20.13 -5.04
CA MET A 1 -4.46 -18.74 -5.39
C MET A 1 -3.72 -17.77 -4.48
N LEU A 2 -3.08 -16.75 -5.04
CA LEU A 2 -2.41 -15.71 -4.26
C LEU A 2 -3.46 -14.92 -3.46
N ARG A 3 -3.32 -14.88 -2.15
CA ARG A 3 -4.22 -14.12 -1.28
C ARG A 3 -3.70 -12.69 -1.16
N ILE A 4 -4.11 -11.86 -2.11
CA ILE A 4 -3.65 -10.46 -2.24
C ILE A 4 -3.95 -9.65 -0.97
N ASP A 5 -5.12 -9.87 -0.35
CA ASP A 5 -5.50 -9.28 0.93
C ASP A 5 -4.49 -9.57 2.04
N VAL A 6 -4.13 -10.84 2.20
CA VAL A 6 -3.17 -11.29 3.20
C VAL A 6 -1.75 -10.80 2.89
N SER A 7 -1.35 -10.80 1.61
CA SER A 7 -0.03 -10.31 1.19
C SER A 7 0.16 -8.83 1.55
N PHE A 8 -0.82 -7.99 1.29
CA PHE A 8 -0.79 -6.58 1.70
C PHE A 8 -0.69 -6.41 3.21
N LEU A 9 -1.48 -7.16 3.99
CA LEU A 9 -1.46 -7.07 5.45
C LEU A 9 -0.12 -7.52 6.04
N LEU A 10 0.44 -8.63 5.54
CA LEU A 10 1.74 -9.13 6.02
C LEU A 10 2.87 -8.15 5.71
N LEU A 11 2.90 -7.58 4.50
CA LEU A 11 3.88 -6.55 4.14
C LEU A 11 3.71 -5.29 4.98
N GLY A 12 2.47 -4.87 5.22
CA GLY A 12 2.17 -3.74 6.11
C GLY A 12 2.69 -3.96 7.52
N VAL A 13 2.43 -5.12 8.12
CA VAL A 13 2.93 -5.47 9.46
C VAL A 13 4.47 -5.52 9.48
N LEU A 14 5.10 -6.05 8.41
CA LEU A 14 6.56 -6.03 8.30
C LEU A 14 7.11 -4.60 8.30
N CYS A 15 6.51 -3.71 7.52
CA CYS A 15 6.89 -2.28 7.52
C CYS A 15 6.71 -1.63 8.90
N LEU A 16 5.62 -1.97 9.61
CA LEU A 16 5.38 -1.49 10.98
C LEU A 16 6.49 -1.93 11.93
N LEU A 17 6.85 -3.22 11.93
CA LEU A 17 7.89 -3.76 12.81
C LEU A 17 9.26 -3.10 12.54
N ILE A 18 9.63 -2.94 11.27
CA ILE A 18 10.84 -2.22 10.89
C ILE A 18 10.75 -0.75 11.33
N GLY A 19 9.62 -0.10 11.08
CA GLY A 19 9.39 1.28 11.47
C GLY A 19 9.51 1.51 12.98
N LEU A 20 8.87 0.65 13.78
CA LEU A 20 8.94 0.73 15.26
C LEU A 20 10.37 0.52 15.78
N THR A 21 11.10 -0.45 15.24
CA THR A 21 12.52 -0.66 15.63
C THR A 21 13.38 0.55 15.32
N LEU A 22 13.19 1.16 14.16
CA LEU A 22 13.86 2.43 13.81
C LEU A 22 13.46 3.56 14.75
N GLY A 23 12.18 3.67 15.10
CA GLY A 23 11.69 4.69 16.04
C GLY A 23 12.34 4.61 17.41
N ILE A 24 12.51 3.40 17.95
CA ILE A 24 13.24 3.18 19.22
C ILE A 24 14.72 3.61 19.07
N GLY A 25 15.38 3.19 17.97
CA GLY A 25 16.77 3.58 17.70
C GLY A 25 16.96 5.10 17.60
N LEU A 26 16.00 5.79 16.96
CA LEU A 26 15.99 7.25 16.85
C LEU A 26 15.88 7.96 18.21
N SER A 27 15.04 7.43 19.10
CA SER A 27 14.86 7.98 20.45
C SER A 27 16.13 7.92 21.27
N VAL A 28 16.91 6.87 21.08
CA VAL A 28 18.18 6.66 21.80
C VAL A 28 19.33 7.48 21.17
N ALA A 29 19.40 7.54 19.84
CA ALA A 29 20.52 8.12 19.13
C ALA A 29 20.40 9.65 18.84
N HIS A 30 19.27 10.27 19.17
CA HIS A 30 18.93 11.67 18.84
C HIS A 30 19.15 12.04 17.35
N GLY A 31 19.06 11.05 16.46
CA GLY A 31 19.34 11.19 15.03
C GLY A 31 18.10 11.48 14.19
N PHE A 32 17.80 12.76 13.94
CA PHE A 32 16.63 13.17 13.14
C PHE A 32 16.68 12.75 11.67
N GLN A 33 17.82 12.36 11.13
CA GLN A 33 17.96 11.96 9.72
C GLN A 33 17.11 10.71 9.35
N LEU A 34 16.92 9.80 10.29
CA LEU A 34 16.10 8.60 10.09
C LEU A 34 14.60 8.83 10.38
N ALA A 35 14.22 10.01 10.88
CA ALA A 35 12.82 10.29 11.23
C ALA A 35 11.90 10.20 10.00
N LEU A 36 12.34 10.67 8.85
CA LEU A 36 11.59 10.57 7.60
C LEU A 36 11.47 9.12 7.11
N LEU A 37 12.53 8.33 7.25
CA LEU A 37 12.49 6.89 6.93
C LEU A 37 11.47 6.16 7.81
N HIS A 38 11.51 6.41 9.14
CA HIS A 38 10.54 5.89 10.09
C HIS A 38 9.10 6.29 9.74
N ALA A 39 8.86 7.58 9.49
CA ALA A 39 7.54 8.09 9.14
C ALA A 39 7.03 7.50 7.83
N ALA A 40 7.87 7.40 6.79
CA ALA A 40 7.49 6.84 5.50
C ALA A 40 7.19 5.34 5.60
N LEU A 41 7.95 4.55 6.36
CA LEU A 41 7.66 3.13 6.60
C LEU A 41 6.32 2.92 7.29
N ASN A 42 5.99 3.75 8.27
CA ASN A 42 4.71 3.63 8.97
C ASN A 42 3.55 4.12 8.12
N LEU A 43 3.68 5.24 7.42
CA LEU A 43 2.57 5.82 6.64
C LEU A 43 2.37 5.11 5.30
N VAL A 44 3.41 5.06 4.47
CA VAL A 44 3.33 4.47 3.12
C VAL A 44 3.41 2.94 3.19
N GLY A 45 4.23 2.39 4.09
CA GLY A 45 4.33 0.95 4.30
C GLY A 45 3.12 0.41 5.07
N PHE A 46 3.05 0.65 6.37
CA PHE A 46 2.03 0.01 7.20
C PHE A 46 0.61 0.51 6.90
N VAL A 47 0.35 1.82 7.01
CA VAL A 47 -1.02 2.33 6.90
C VAL A 47 -1.59 2.09 5.51
N SER A 48 -0.87 2.46 4.45
CA SER A 48 -1.40 2.32 3.07
C SER A 48 -1.60 0.85 2.69
N LEU A 49 -0.61 -0.02 2.94
CA LEU A 49 -0.76 -1.44 2.61
C LEU A 49 -1.85 -2.12 3.43
N SER A 50 -2.04 -1.73 4.70
CA SER A 50 -3.12 -2.26 5.53
C SER A 50 -4.50 -1.83 5.02
N VAL A 51 -4.66 -0.57 4.63
CA VAL A 51 -5.90 -0.06 4.00
C VAL A 51 -6.19 -0.82 2.71
N PHE A 52 -5.19 -1.03 1.85
CA PHE A 52 -5.36 -1.82 0.62
C PHE A 52 -5.77 -3.25 0.95
N GLY A 53 -5.08 -3.93 1.86
CA GLY A 53 -5.39 -5.30 2.26
C GLY A 53 -6.80 -5.46 2.82
N LEU A 54 -7.22 -4.56 3.70
CA LEU A 54 -8.59 -4.54 4.24
C LEU A 54 -9.63 -4.28 3.15
N THR A 55 -9.37 -3.35 2.23
CA THR A 55 -10.28 -3.08 1.11
C THR A 55 -10.43 -4.30 0.21
N TYR A 56 -9.33 -4.99 -0.12
CA TYR A 56 -9.40 -6.23 -0.89
C TYR A 56 -10.16 -7.34 -0.17
N LYS A 57 -10.08 -7.40 1.16
CA LYS A 57 -10.85 -8.35 1.96
C LYS A 57 -12.35 -8.04 1.96
N LEU A 58 -12.71 -6.76 2.07
CA LEU A 58 -14.11 -6.28 2.08
C LEU A 58 -14.76 -6.41 0.71
N TYR A 59 -14.00 -6.23 -0.37
CA TYR A 59 -14.49 -6.28 -1.76
C TYR A 59 -13.79 -7.40 -2.55
N PRO A 60 -14.24 -8.66 -2.45
CA PRO A 60 -13.60 -9.80 -3.12
C PRO A 60 -13.54 -9.68 -4.65
N ALA A 61 -14.42 -8.88 -5.26
CA ALA A 61 -14.41 -8.59 -6.69
C ALA A 61 -13.08 -7.94 -7.13
N LEU A 62 -12.49 -7.06 -6.29
CA LEU A 62 -11.21 -6.42 -6.58
C LEU A 62 -10.07 -7.44 -6.69
N GLN A 63 -10.09 -8.53 -5.89
CA GLN A 63 -9.05 -9.57 -5.94
C GLN A 63 -9.06 -10.35 -7.27
N ARG A 64 -10.22 -10.45 -7.92
CA ARG A 64 -10.39 -11.16 -9.19
C ARG A 64 -10.01 -10.30 -10.40
N SER A 65 -9.80 -9.01 -10.19
CA SER A 65 -9.43 -8.06 -11.23
C SER A 65 -8.01 -8.31 -11.74
N ARG A 66 -7.79 -8.07 -13.04
CA ARG A 66 -6.46 -8.10 -13.64
C ARG A 66 -5.51 -7.03 -13.09
N LEU A 67 -6.06 -5.98 -12.46
CA LEU A 67 -5.28 -4.91 -11.84
C LEU A 67 -4.75 -5.28 -10.45
N ALA A 68 -5.25 -6.34 -9.83
CA ALA A 68 -4.93 -6.69 -8.45
C ALA A 68 -3.45 -7.08 -8.26
N VAL A 69 -2.88 -7.86 -9.16
CA VAL A 69 -1.48 -8.29 -9.08
C VAL A 69 -0.51 -7.14 -9.41
N PRO A 70 -0.67 -6.37 -10.50
CA PRO A 70 0.15 -5.18 -10.75
C PRO A 70 0.08 -4.17 -9.60
N HIS A 71 -1.10 -3.94 -9.02
CA HIS A 71 -1.25 -3.07 -7.85
C HIS A 71 -0.45 -3.60 -6.65
N LEU A 72 -0.54 -4.89 -6.32
CA LEU A 72 0.25 -5.48 -5.25
C LEU A 72 1.75 -5.28 -5.48
N ALA A 73 2.23 -5.57 -6.69
CA ALA A 73 3.64 -5.45 -7.03
C ALA A 73 4.15 -4.01 -6.91
N MET A 74 3.45 -3.04 -7.54
CA MET A 74 3.86 -1.63 -7.52
C MET A 74 3.80 -1.04 -6.12
N SER A 75 2.72 -1.28 -5.38
CA SER A 75 2.56 -0.75 -4.03
C SER A 75 3.56 -1.35 -3.05
N SER A 76 3.84 -2.65 -3.15
CA SER A 76 4.83 -3.32 -2.29
C SER A 76 6.25 -2.83 -2.57
N LEU A 77 6.64 -2.74 -3.84
CA LEU A 77 7.93 -2.20 -4.24
C LEU A 77 8.07 -0.72 -3.82
N GLY A 78 7.04 0.09 -4.04
CA GLY A 78 7.03 1.49 -3.63
C GLY A 78 7.13 1.64 -2.12
N ALA A 79 6.38 0.87 -1.35
CA ALA A 79 6.38 0.92 0.11
C ALA A 79 7.73 0.50 0.74
N LEU A 80 8.46 -0.39 0.08
CA LEU A 80 9.79 -0.82 0.53
C LEU A 80 10.90 0.10 0.03
N LEU A 81 10.88 0.49 -1.24
CA LEU A 81 11.96 1.28 -1.85
C LEU A 81 11.90 2.76 -1.46
N PHE A 82 10.72 3.37 -1.44
CA PHE A 82 10.56 4.81 -1.23
C PHE A 82 11.15 5.30 0.10
N PRO A 83 10.92 4.67 1.26
CA PRO A 83 11.49 5.12 2.53
C PRO A 83 13.02 5.12 2.52
N PHE A 84 13.63 4.05 2.01
CA PHE A 84 15.10 3.94 1.90
C PHE A 84 15.67 4.93 0.88
N ALA A 85 14.99 5.09 -0.25
CA ALA A 85 15.37 6.04 -1.27
C ALA A 85 15.32 7.49 -0.77
N LEU A 86 14.34 7.81 0.07
CA LEU A 86 14.21 9.10 0.72
C LEU A 86 15.39 9.36 1.68
N TYR A 87 15.79 8.35 2.46
CA TYR A 87 16.97 8.43 3.31
C TYR A 87 18.25 8.68 2.50
N VAL A 88 18.45 7.95 1.40
CA VAL A 88 19.61 8.12 0.50
C VAL A 88 19.60 9.51 -0.13
N ALA A 89 18.43 10.00 -0.56
CA ALA A 89 18.29 11.33 -1.16
C ALA A 89 18.74 12.44 -0.22
N ILE A 90 18.41 12.33 1.07
CA ILE A 90 18.77 13.33 2.08
C ILE A 90 20.23 13.19 2.51
N SER A 91 20.71 11.95 2.71
CA SER A 91 22.05 11.70 3.26
C SER A 91 23.18 11.84 2.22
N ARG A 92 22.87 11.60 0.95
CA ARG A 92 23.84 11.53 -0.16
C ARG A 92 23.58 12.56 -1.25
N GLU A 93 22.59 13.44 -1.10
CA GLU A 93 22.16 14.41 -2.11
C GLU A 93 21.86 13.78 -3.48
N PHE A 94 21.36 12.54 -3.49
CA PHE A 94 21.03 11.78 -4.69
C PHE A 94 19.52 11.51 -4.80
N PRO A 95 18.71 12.46 -5.33
CA PRO A 95 17.25 12.40 -5.28
C PRO A 95 16.61 11.44 -6.30
N VAL A 96 17.33 10.99 -7.33
CA VAL A 96 16.76 10.19 -8.43
C VAL A 96 16.05 8.92 -7.92
N LEU A 97 16.65 8.24 -6.96
CA LEU A 97 16.06 7.02 -6.39
C LEU A 97 14.74 7.31 -5.66
N ALA A 98 14.66 8.45 -4.98
CA ALA A 98 13.43 8.89 -4.30
C ALA A 98 12.30 9.19 -5.30
N TYR A 99 12.61 9.78 -6.45
CA TYR A 99 11.62 10.00 -7.52
C TYR A 99 11.08 8.68 -8.07
N ILE A 100 11.94 7.67 -8.28
CA ILE A 100 11.52 6.33 -8.72
C ILE A 100 10.59 5.71 -7.67
N GLY A 101 10.98 5.72 -6.40
CA GLY A 101 10.17 5.21 -5.31
C GLY A 101 8.80 5.92 -5.21
N PHE A 102 8.80 7.25 -5.33
CA PHE A 102 7.58 8.05 -5.34
C PHE A 102 6.65 7.69 -6.52
N LEU A 103 7.19 7.51 -7.72
CA LEU A 103 6.40 7.10 -8.89
C LEU A 103 5.78 5.71 -8.72
N LEU A 104 6.48 4.79 -8.06
CA LEU A 104 5.92 3.47 -7.72
C LEU A 104 4.76 3.59 -6.73
N VAL A 105 4.89 4.40 -5.69
CA VAL A 105 3.81 4.67 -4.72
C VAL A 105 2.61 5.31 -5.41
N LEU A 106 2.84 6.34 -6.23
CA LEU A 106 1.80 7.03 -6.99
C LEU A 106 1.10 6.08 -7.97
N GLY A 107 1.87 5.31 -8.74
CA GLY A 107 1.32 4.33 -9.69
C GLY A 107 0.51 3.25 -8.99
N GLY A 108 0.96 2.76 -7.83
CA GLY A 108 0.19 1.85 -6.97
C GLY A 108 -1.13 2.46 -6.55
N ALA A 109 -1.13 3.71 -6.07
CA ALA A 109 -2.36 4.42 -5.67
C ALA A 109 -3.33 4.61 -6.85
N VAL A 110 -2.82 4.95 -8.04
CA VAL A 110 -3.64 5.07 -9.27
C VAL A 110 -4.26 3.72 -9.65
N LEU A 111 -3.48 2.64 -9.62
CA LEU A 111 -3.99 1.29 -9.90
C LEU A 111 -5.06 0.87 -8.89
N PHE A 112 -4.86 1.19 -7.60
CA PHE A 112 -5.87 0.95 -6.57
C PHE A 112 -7.17 1.71 -6.84
N ALA A 113 -7.07 3.02 -7.06
CA ALA A 113 -8.25 3.86 -7.34
C ALA A 113 -9.00 3.36 -8.58
N THR A 114 -8.28 3.05 -9.66
CA THR A 114 -8.86 2.52 -10.88
C THR A 114 -9.56 1.18 -10.64
N ASN A 115 -8.91 0.26 -9.94
CA ASN A 115 -9.49 -1.04 -9.60
C ASN A 115 -10.74 -0.88 -8.73
N LEU A 116 -10.70 0.02 -7.74
CA LEU A 116 -11.83 0.30 -6.85
C LEU A 116 -13.03 0.87 -7.64
N VAL A 117 -12.80 1.86 -8.49
CA VAL A 117 -13.87 2.47 -9.31
C VAL A 117 -14.49 1.44 -10.25
N LEU A 118 -13.67 0.69 -10.97
CA LEU A 118 -14.17 -0.28 -11.95
C LEU A 118 -14.95 -1.44 -11.32
N ASN A 119 -14.52 -1.93 -10.18
CA ASN A 119 -15.07 -3.17 -9.61
C ASN A 119 -16.00 -2.94 -8.41
N ALA A 120 -15.83 -1.89 -7.61
CA ALA A 120 -16.71 -1.61 -6.49
C ALA A 120 -17.84 -0.65 -6.85
N VAL A 121 -17.53 0.40 -7.63
CA VAL A 121 -18.52 1.45 -7.97
C VAL A 121 -19.36 1.03 -9.17
N LEU A 122 -18.73 0.61 -10.27
CA LEU A 122 -19.47 0.27 -11.50
C LEU A 122 -20.25 -1.05 -11.39
N SER A 123 -19.78 -2.01 -10.56
CA SER A 123 -20.53 -3.25 -10.30
C SER A 123 -21.76 -3.05 -9.39
N ALA A 124 -21.85 -1.91 -8.69
CA ALA A 124 -23.01 -1.55 -7.87
C ALA A 124 -24.12 -0.84 -8.65
N ALA A 125 -24.03 -0.75 -10.00
CA ALA A 125 -25.07 -0.18 -10.84
C ALA A 125 -26.40 -0.98 -10.71
N PRO A 126 -27.58 -0.33 -10.76
CA PRO A 126 -28.87 -0.83 -10.27
C PRO A 126 -29.40 -2.16 -10.82
N GLY A 127 -28.79 -2.71 -11.86
CA GLY A 127 -29.17 -4.02 -12.42
C GLY A 127 -28.49 -5.22 -11.74
N CYS A 128 -27.46 -5.02 -10.91
CA CYS A 128 -26.69 -6.09 -10.27
C CYS A 128 -27.13 -6.37 -8.82
N ILE A 129 -27.76 -5.39 -8.17
CA ILE A 129 -28.21 -5.48 -6.76
C ILE A 129 -29.32 -6.54 -6.60
N ALA A 130 -30.17 -6.71 -7.59
CA ALA A 130 -31.27 -7.68 -7.55
C ALA A 130 -30.80 -9.16 -7.54
N ARG A 131 -29.55 -9.46 -7.88
CA ARG A 131 -29.00 -10.83 -7.86
C ARG A 131 -28.12 -11.16 -6.66
N ALA A 132 -27.81 -10.17 -5.84
CA ALA A 132 -26.87 -10.35 -4.72
C ALA A 132 -27.55 -10.52 -3.36
N VAL A 133 -28.89 -10.45 -3.29
CA VAL A 133 -29.65 -10.48 -2.04
C VAL A 133 -30.67 -11.63 -2.05
N PRO A 134 -30.26 -12.86 -1.68
CA PRO A 134 -31.14 -14.04 -1.71
C PRO A 134 -32.31 -13.99 -0.72
N TRP A 135 -32.34 -13.03 0.20
CA TRP A 135 -33.33 -12.90 1.25
C TRP A 135 -34.33 -11.74 1.04
N ALA A 136 -34.30 -11.08 -0.11
CA ALA A 136 -35.24 -10.00 -0.46
C ALA A 136 -36.43 -10.46 -1.31
N ALA A 137 -36.74 -11.78 -1.29
CA ALA A 137 -37.96 -12.39 -1.88
C ALA A 137 -38.90 -12.86 -0.78
#